data_3129a576a5c17b761370a676e1bd0af7
#
_entry.id   3129a576a5c17b761370a676e1bd0af7
#
_cell.length_a   1.000
_cell.length_b   1.000
_cell.length_c   1.000
_cell.angle_alpha   90.00
_cell.angle_beta   90.00
_cell.angle_gamma   90.00
#
_symmetry.space_group_name_H-M   'P 1'
#
loop_
_entity.id
_entity.type
_entity.pdbx_description
1 polymer ?
#
loop_
_entity_poly.entity_id
_entity_poly.type
_entity_poly.pdbx_seq_one_letter_code
_entity_poly.pdbx_strand_id
1 'polypeptide(L)'
;MHVFEREVNGHRYRIAAQSVWDATRGRSVARQAVLGPAAPPPVADLGTTRTVGTRAVGDVGALVWVAEQLDLVGQLDRVCGNVGAQGGPSVGELVVAVAIQRACAPGAKRKLAEFLNSSVARVSCLPSAVFTGQAFHRVAQQVTDRQLEQAQVAIAKAAVARFELATDVLAFDTTNFDTHIATVTPGKLARRGHAKSKRRDLRVVGLGVLVSETGHVPLLYRTYAGNGSDQGVLQACLEGLRELHEALDDGEGRSTPAQRTLVRDGGFWSPQLELELDVVGYHSLISLPLGHSAAEQALQMAARRGAMKALSGKLRHVRAARMRAAVGTVDRTLVVVESQELLQGQKRGIAVALRKAKTELRKLERLTQAGRLARGSLERRVQQALAREHLASFVVTTIGGTAKAPTFRWRVDAGRRRHLERTRLGRRVLCTDRQLWSTGRIVHAFRGQWNVEELFRRAKKGGLVPWGPSYQWADGSLRLHTFATVLGLALVSLAKTVLGTEASARPLMQSLAGIRATLVRTTTGGTGRRPTVMLAPELTAEQRRAVKVFELDRWFPTLLSCMTARPLQS
;
A
#
# COMPACT_ATOMS: atom_id res chain seq x y z
N MET A 1 -20.70 -4.65 19.18
CA MET A 1 -20.24 -5.00 20.54
C MET A 1 -20.69 -3.89 21.48
N HIS A 2 -21.17 -4.23 22.69
CA HIS A 2 -21.50 -3.23 23.73
C HIS A 2 -20.75 -3.58 25.01
N VAL A 3 -20.47 -2.55 25.82
CA VAL A 3 -19.83 -2.70 27.12
C VAL A 3 -20.83 -2.30 28.20
N PHE A 4 -20.99 -3.15 29.20
CA PHE A 4 -21.87 -2.90 30.35
C PHE A 4 -21.20 -3.32 31.66
N GLU A 5 -21.73 -2.80 32.76
CA GLU A 5 -21.27 -3.19 34.09
C GLU A 5 -22.18 -4.28 34.67
N ARG A 6 -21.58 -5.25 35.32
CA ARG A 6 -22.28 -6.32 36.02
C ARG A 6 -21.67 -6.54 37.38
N GLU A 7 -22.50 -6.69 38.38
CA GLU A 7 -22.09 -7.05 39.73
C GLU A 7 -22.01 -8.58 39.86
N VAL A 8 -20.87 -9.06 40.35
CA VAL A 8 -20.61 -10.48 40.64
C VAL A 8 -19.95 -10.54 42.01
N ASN A 9 -20.59 -11.21 42.97
CA ASN A 9 -20.11 -11.35 44.34
C ASN A 9 -19.74 -10.01 45.02
N GLY A 10 -20.59 -8.99 44.88
CA GLY A 10 -20.39 -7.67 45.48
C GLY A 10 -19.36 -6.78 44.77
N HIS A 11 -18.78 -7.24 43.66
CA HIS A 11 -17.84 -6.47 42.87
C HIS A 11 -18.41 -6.15 41.47
N ARG A 12 -18.30 -4.89 41.04
CA ARG A 12 -18.71 -4.47 39.70
C ARG A 12 -17.60 -4.69 38.70
N TYR A 13 -17.93 -5.39 37.63
CA TYR A 13 -17.04 -5.68 36.52
C TYR A 13 -17.57 -5.08 35.23
N ARG A 14 -16.69 -4.56 34.39
CA ARG A 14 -17.01 -4.19 33.02
C ARG A 14 -16.89 -5.44 32.15
N ILE A 15 -17.93 -5.67 31.37
CA ILE A 15 -18.06 -6.83 30.48
C ILE A 15 -18.33 -6.32 29.08
N ALA A 16 -17.51 -6.73 28.13
CA ALA A 16 -17.83 -6.58 26.71
C ALA A 16 -18.68 -7.77 26.28
N ALA A 17 -19.79 -7.49 25.61
CA ALA A 17 -20.65 -8.50 25.03
C ALA A 17 -20.88 -8.26 23.55
N GLN A 18 -20.89 -9.33 22.79
CA GLN A 18 -21.22 -9.36 21.38
C GLN A 18 -22.20 -10.50 21.13
N SER A 19 -23.29 -10.21 20.44
CA SER A 19 -24.22 -11.24 19.98
C SER A 19 -23.64 -11.89 18.72
N VAL A 20 -23.50 -13.21 18.75
CA VAL A 20 -22.99 -14.01 17.63
C VAL A 20 -23.99 -15.10 17.32
N TRP A 21 -24.33 -15.27 16.05
CA TRP A 21 -25.21 -16.36 15.63
C TRP A 21 -24.50 -17.71 15.82
N ASP A 22 -25.11 -18.58 16.59
CA ASP A 22 -24.68 -19.96 16.78
C ASP A 22 -25.52 -20.88 15.88
N ALA A 23 -24.92 -21.28 14.77
CA ALA A 23 -25.60 -22.14 13.79
C ALA A 23 -25.99 -23.52 14.35
N THR A 24 -25.27 -24.01 15.36
CA THR A 24 -25.54 -25.30 16.01
C THR A 24 -26.78 -25.21 16.89
N ARG A 25 -27.03 -24.05 17.49
CA ARG A 25 -28.16 -23.79 18.39
C ARG A 25 -29.31 -23.06 17.70
N GLY A 26 -29.15 -22.67 16.44
CA GLY A 26 -30.14 -21.93 15.68
C GLY A 26 -30.56 -20.60 16.31
N ARG A 27 -29.72 -19.97 17.13
CA ARG A 27 -30.02 -18.73 17.86
C ARG A 27 -28.77 -17.88 18.07
N SER A 28 -28.98 -16.58 18.28
CA SER A 28 -27.91 -15.69 18.72
C SER A 28 -27.48 -16.00 20.16
N VAL A 29 -26.18 -16.14 20.37
CA VAL A 29 -25.55 -16.38 21.67
C VAL A 29 -24.70 -15.17 22.03
N ALA A 30 -24.88 -14.65 23.25
CA ALA A 30 -24.02 -13.58 23.75
C ALA A 30 -22.65 -14.14 24.14
N ARG A 31 -21.60 -13.69 23.47
CA ARG A 31 -20.21 -13.93 23.90
C ARG A 31 -19.78 -12.76 24.78
N GLN A 32 -19.25 -13.09 25.95
CA GLN A 32 -18.88 -12.11 26.95
C GLN A 32 -17.40 -12.26 27.32
N ALA A 33 -16.73 -11.12 27.49
CA ALA A 33 -15.37 -11.06 28.00
C ALA A 33 -15.33 -10.05 29.16
N VAL A 34 -14.76 -10.45 30.28
CA VAL A 34 -14.56 -9.56 31.43
C VAL A 34 -13.38 -8.64 31.12
N LEU A 35 -13.62 -7.34 31.10
CA LEU A 35 -12.62 -6.30 30.84
C LEU A 35 -11.79 -5.97 32.11
N GLY A 36 -12.41 -6.08 33.27
CA GLY A 36 -11.82 -5.78 34.57
C GLY A 36 -12.86 -5.17 35.53
N PRO A 37 -12.44 -4.76 36.72
CA PRO A 37 -13.32 -4.07 37.66
C PRO A 37 -13.86 -2.75 37.07
N ALA A 38 -15.10 -2.39 37.40
CA ALA A 38 -15.75 -1.18 36.91
C ALA A 38 -15.12 0.10 37.46
N ALA A 39 -14.65 0.04 38.70
CA ALA A 39 -13.84 1.11 39.31
C ALA A 39 -12.42 0.57 39.56
N PRO A 40 -11.38 1.35 39.28
CA PRO A 40 -10.05 0.99 39.74
C PRO A 40 -10.01 1.06 41.27
N PRO A 41 -9.33 0.11 41.95
CA PRO A 41 -9.11 0.23 43.38
C PRO A 41 -8.36 1.54 43.67
N PRO A 42 -8.63 2.20 44.78
CA PRO A 42 -7.90 3.40 45.17
C PRO A 42 -6.40 3.10 45.21
N VAL A 43 -5.62 4.00 44.61
CA VAL A 43 -4.16 3.84 44.41
C VAL A 43 -3.40 3.62 45.71
N ALA A 44 -3.99 4.00 46.85
CA ALA A 44 -3.40 3.87 48.20
C ALA A 44 -3.19 2.41 48.66
N ASP A 45 -3.80 1.41 48.03
CA ASP A 45 -3.79 0.01 48.49
C ASP A 45 -2.99 -0.92 47.57
N LEU A 46 -2.19 -0.41 46.67
CA LEU A 46 -1.24 -1.16 45.89
C LEU A 46 -0.02 -1.56 46.76
N GLY A 47 -0.23 -2.44 47.75
CA GLY A 47 0.85 -3.18 48.39
C GLY A 47 1.82 -3.80 47.38
N THR A 48 2.70 -4.67 47.76
CA THR A 48 3.62 -5.34 46.82
C THR A 48 2.86 -5.88 45.60
N THR A 49 3.11 -5.27 44.44
CA THR A 49 2.43 -5.62 43.17
C THR A 49 3.36 -6.39 42.25
N ARG A 50 2.83 -7.35 41.53
CA ARG A 50 3.56 -8.09 40.48
C ARG A 50 2.94 -7.82 39.12
N THR A 51 3.76 -7.39 38.16
CA THR A 51 3.35 -7.33 36.75
C THR A 51 3.08 -8.73 36.23
N VAL A 52 1.87 -8.95 35.69
CA VAL A 52 1.44 -10.25 35.12
C VAL A 52 1.47 -10.24 33.61
N GLY A 53 1.59 -9.07 32.97
CA GLY A 53 1.68 -8.93 31.53
C GLY A 53 1.35 -7.53 31.04
N THR A 54 1.48 -7.32 29.74
CA THR A 54 1.07 -6.09 29.07
C THR A 54 0.16 -6.42 27.90
N ARG A 55 -0.76 -5.51 27.55
CA ARG A 55 -1.61 -5.62 26.37
C ARG A 55 -1.40 -4.45 25.43
N ALA A 56 -1.31 -4.72 24.13
CA ALA A 56 -1.35 -3.68 23.11
C ALA A 56 -2.76 -3.10 23.03
N VAL A 57 -2.87 -1.79 23.13
CA VAL A 57 -4.14 -1.05 23.17
C VAL A 57 -4.24 -0.10 21.99
N GLY A 58 -3.28 0.82 21.85
CA GLY A 58 -3.42 1.96 20.97
C GLY A 58 -3.44 1.62 19.49
N ASP A 59 -2.42 0.97 19.00
CA ASP A 59 -2.32 0.57 17.60
C ASP A 59 -3.40 -0.45 17.19
N VAL A 60 -3.54 -1.51 18.00
CA VAL A 60 -4.56 -2.54 17.75
C VAL A 60 -5.97 -1.97 17.91
N GLY A 61 -6.23 -1.20 18.95
CA GLY A 61 -7.54 -0.60 19.21
C GLY A 61 -7.96 0.38 18.13
N ALA A 62 -7.05 1.22 17.63
CA ALA A 62 -7.33 2.13 16.52
C ALA A 62 -7.75 1.38 15.26
N LEU A 63 -7.05 0.28 14.90
CA LEU A 63 -7.40 -0.50 13.72
C LEU A 63 -8.68 -1.33 13.91
N VAL A 64 -8.95 -1.81 15.13
CA VAL A 64 -10.24 -2.44 15.48
C VAL A 64 -11.38 -1.44 15.34
N TRP A 65 -11.20 -0.22 15.86
CA TRP A 65 -12.20 0.84 15.72
C TRP A 65 -12.52 1.13 14.25
N VAL A 66 -11.50 1.30 13.40
CA VAL A 66 -11.71 1.50 11.94
C VAL A 66 -12.44 0.31 11.32
N ALA A 67 -12.08 -0.91 11.69
CA ALA A 67 -12.74 -2.12 11.17
C ALA A 67 -14.22 -2.19 11.57
N GLU A 68 -14.56 -1.76 12.78
CA GLU A 68 -15.95 -1.66 13.28
C GLU A 68 -16.73 -0.55 12.58
N GLN A 69 -16.12 0.64 12.35
CA GLN A 69 -16.78 1.73 11.62
C GLN A 69 -17.20 1.32 10.20
N LEU A 70 -16.49 0.37 9.61
CA LEU A 70 -16.78 -0.17 8.28
C LEU A 70 -17.59 -1.48 8.31
N ASP A 71 -17.96 -2.00 9.47
CA ASP A 71 -18.55 -3.34 9.59
C ASP A 71 -17.81 -4.40 8.76
N LEU A 72 -16.46 -4.40 8.81
CA LEU A 72 -15.64 -5.23 7.93
C LEU A 72 -15.95 -6.72 8.09
N VAL A 73 -16.20 -7.18 9.30
CA VAL A 73 -16.55 -8.58 9.55
C VAL A 73 -17.87 -8.91 8.88
N GLY A 74 -18.91 -8.12 9.10
CA GLY A 74 -20.22 -8.34 8.50
C GLY A 74 -20.20 -8.24 6.97
N GLN A 75 -19.44 -7.29 6.40
CA GLN A 75 -19.32 -7.17 4.94
C GLN A 75 -18.65 -8.40 4.31
N LEU A 76 -17.55 -8.88 4.90
CA LEU A 76 -16.85 -10.07 4.42
C LEU A 76 -17.72 -11.32 4.55
N ASP A 77 -18.43 -11.48 5.66
CA ASP A 77 -19.26 -12.66 5.91
C ASP A 77 -20.49 -12.68 4.99
N ARG A 78 -21.08 -11.51 4.67
CA ARG A 78 -22.18 -11.42 3.69
C ARG A 78 -21.75 -11.87 2.29
N VAL A 79 -20.54 -11.52 1.87
CA VAL A 79 -20.04 -11.87 0.53
C VAL A 79 -19.46 -13.28 0.46
N CYS A 80 -18.70 -13.69 1.48
CA CYS A 80 -17.98 -14.97 1.47
C CYS A 80 -18.82 -16.13 2.05
N GLY A 81 -19.92 -15.81 2.76
CA GLY A 81 -20.73 -16.82 3.43
C GLY A 81 -20.04 -17.48 4.63
N ASN A 82 -20.73 -18.41 5.24
CA ASN A 82 -20.23 -19.14 6.42
C ASN A 82 -19.39 -20.34 5.97
N VAL A 83 -18.14 -20.12 5.59
CA VAL A 83 -17.18 -21.14 5.11
C VAL A 83 -16.37 -21.72 6.27
N GLY A 84 -16.68 -21.39 7.52
CA GLY A 84 -15.98 -21.86 8.70
C GLY A 84 -16.40 -23.28 9.14
N ALA A 85 -15.51 -24.00 9.83
CA ALA A 85 -15.94 -25.17 10.60
C ALA A 85 -16.91 -24.73 11.70
N GLN A 86 -17.87 -25.57 12.06
CA GLN A 86 -18.74 -25.33 13.23
C GLN A 86 -17.88 -24.92 14.44
N GLY A 87 -18.16 -23.74 15.02
CA GLY A 87 -17.41 -23.19 16.15
C GLY A 87 -16.07 -22.55 15.81
N GLY A 88 -15.68 -22.43 14.51
CA GLY A 88 -14.50 -21.69 14.04
C GLY A 88 -14.75 -20.20 13.86
N PRO A 89 -13.70 -19.42 13.52
CA PRO A 89 -13.89 -18.01 13.14
C PRO A 89 -14.63 -17.92 11.81
N SER A 90 -15.43 -16.88 11.64
CA SER A 90 -15.98 -16.52 10.33
C SER A 90 -14.86 -16.06 9.38
N VAL A 91 -15.16 -15.93 8.08
CA VAL A 91 -14.20 -15.40 7.10
C VAL A 91 -13.80 -13.98 7.49
N GLY A 92 -14.78 -13.14 7.83
CA GLY A 92 -14.56 -11.76 8.24
C GLY A 92 -13.71 -11.65 9.50
N GLU A 93 -14.05 -12.38 10.54
CA GLU A 93 -13.27 -12.40 11.79
C GLU A 93 -11.81 -12.80 11.54
N LEU A 94 -11.58 -13.84 10.76
CA LEU A 94 -10.23 -14.34 10.47
C LEU A 94 -9.43 -13.34 9.64
N VAL A 95 -10.02 -12.80 8.58
CA VAL A 95 -9.33 -11.87 7.67
C VAL A 95 -9.00 -10.56 8.37
N VAL A 96 -9.95 -9.99 9.13
CA VAL A 96 -9.74 -8.76 9.91
C VAL A 96 -8.66 -8.97 10.98
N ALA A 97 -8.70 -10.09 11.72
CA ALA A 97 -7.67 -10.41 12.71
C ALA A 97 -6.27 -10.53 12.07
N VAL A 98 -6.17 -11.18 10.89
CA VAL A 98 -4.90 -11.28 10.15
C VAL A 98 -4.45 -9.92 9.64
N ALA A 99 -5.36 -9.06 9.15
CA ALA A 99 -5.03 -7.72 8.67
C ALA A 99 -4.45 -6.85 9.79
N ILE A 100 -5.08 -6.85 10.96
CA ILE A 100 -4.61 -6.12 12.14
C ILE A 100 -3.26 -6.68 12.63
N GLN A 101 -3.11 -8.02 12.69
CA GLN A 101 -1.80 -8.62 13.02
C GLN A 101 -0.71 -8.19 12.04
N ARG A 102 -1.01 -8.15 10.73
CA ARG A 102 -0.03 -7.71 9.72
C ARG A 102 0.40 -6.26 9.92
N ALA A 103 -0.48 -5.41 10.39
CA ALA A 103 -0.21 -3.99 10.63
C ALA A 103 0.53 -3.70 11.94
N CYS A 104 0.18 -4.42 13.04
CA CYS A 104 0.71 -4.13 14.38
C CYS A 104 1.87 -5.05 14.79
N ALA A 105 1.78 -6.35 14.44
CA ALA A 105 2.78 -7.37 14.81
C ALA A 105 2.96 -8.39 13.67
N PRO A 106 3.60 -7.99 12.55
CA PRO A 106 3.75 -8.85 11.38
C PRO A 106 4.40 -10.19 11.74
N GLY A 107 3.69 -11.28 11.51
CA GLY A 107 4.14 -12.61 11.90
C GLY A 107 3.48 -13.75 11.13
N ALA A 108 3.89 -14.99 11.46
CA ALA A 108 3.28 -16.18 10.91
C ALA A 108 1.85 -16.37 11.46
N LYS A 109 0.95 -16.98 10.67
CA LYS A 109 -0.45 -17.22 11.06
C LYS A 109 -0.60 -18.06 12.35
N ARG A 110 0.36 -18.94 12.63
CA ARG A 110 0.41 -19.71 13.88
C ARG A 110 0.52 -18.85 15.15
N LYS A 111 1.03 -17.59 15.00
CA LYS A 111 1.14 -16.63 16.11
C LYS A 111 -0.09 -15.74 16.26
N LEU A 112 -1.15 -15.95 15.48
CA LEU A 112 -2.34 -15.12 15.51
C LEU A 112 -3.04 -15.18 16.86
N ALA A 113 -3.18 -16.40 17.44
CA ALA A 113 -3.78 -16.59 18.76
C ALA A 113 -2.99 -15.86 19.88
N GLU A 114 -1.67 -15.94 19.85
CA GLU A 114 -0.78 -15.24 20.79
C GLU A 114 -0.95 -13.72 20.67
N PHE A 115 -0.95 -13.19 19.45
CA PHE A 115 -1.18 -11.76 19.17
C PHE A 115 -2.53 -11.30 19.72
N LEU A 116 -3.62 -12.02 19.43
CA LEU A 116 -4.96 -11.67 19.93
C LEU A 116 -5.00 -11.67 21.46
N ASN A 117 -4.39 -12.65 22.11
CA ASN A 117 -4.34 -12.75 23.57
C ASN A 117 -3.53 -11.62 24.23
N SER A 118 -2.53 -11.09 23.54
CA SER A 118 -1.67 -10.00 24.02
C SER A 118 -2.19 -8.59 23.70
N SER A 119 -3.40 -8.48 23.16
CA SER A 119 -3.97 -7.22 22.71
C SER A 119 -5.44 -7.04 23.07
N VAL A 120 -5.99 -5.86 22.81
CA VAL A 120 -7.44 -5.58 22.96
C VAL A 120 -8.29 -6.28 21.88
N ALA A 121 -7.71 -6.75 20.79
CA ALA A 121 -8.44 -7.49 19.75
C ALA A 121 -9.11 -8.77 20.30
N ARG A 122 -8.60 -9.33 21.40
CA ARG A 122 -9.24 -10.43 22.10
C ARG A 122 -10.68 -10.13 22.55
N VAL A 123 -10.94 -8.87 22.87
CA VAL A 123 -12.26 -8.46 23.37
C VAL A 123 -13.26 -8.30 22.22
N SER A 124 -12.75 -7.92 21.03
CA SER A 124 -13.55 -7.68 19.83
C SER A 124 -13.69 -8.90 18.93
N CYS A 125 -12.90 -9.95 19.18
CA CYS A 125 -12.84 -11.16 18.37
C CYS A 125 -13.25 -12.41 19.13
N LEU A 126 -13.44 -13.50 18.40
CA LEU A 126 -13.65 -14.84 18.94
C LEU A 126 -12.53 -15.27 19.90
N PRO A 127 -12.78 -16.28 20.75
CA PRO A 127 -11.73 -16.91 21.56
C PRO A 127 -10.53 -17.29 20.71
N SER A 128 -9.34 -16.91 21.14
CA SER A 128 -8.09 -17.06 20.38
C SER A 128 -7.77 -18.47 19.92
N ALA A 129 -8.27 -19.48 20.63
CA ALA A 129 -8.03 -20.90 20.30
C ALA A 129 -8.54 -21.32 18.91
N VAL A 130 -9.53 -20.61 18.34
CA VAL A 130 -10.07 -20.90 17.00
C VAL A 130 -9.27 -20.27 15.86
N PHE A 131 -8.39 -19.32 16.16
CA PHE A 131 -7.55 -18.62 15.17
C PHE A 131 -6.25 -19.38 14.93
N THR A 132 -6.30 -20.41 14.11
CA THR A 132 -5.15 -21.26 13.77
C THR A 132 -4.67 -21.04 12.36
N GLY A 133 -3.43 -21.46 12.06
CA GLY A 133 -2.91 -21.48 10.69
C GLY A 133 -3.75 -22.38 9.78
N GLN A 134 -4.31 -23.49 10.30
CA GLN A 134 -5.19 -24.38 9.55
C GLN A 134 -6.52 -23.71 9.19
N ALA A 135 -7.11 -22.92 10.11
CA ALA A 135 -8.33 -22.16 9.82
C ALA A 135 -8.09 -21.19 8.65
N PHE A 136 -6.93 -20.51 8.61
CA PHE A 136 -6.56 -19.65 7.50
C PHE A 136 -6.48 -20.42 6.17
N HIS A 137 -5.81 -21.57 6.14
CA HIS A 137 -5.69 -22.36 4.91
C HIS A 137 -7.03 -22.91 4.44
N ARG A 138 -7.89 -23.35 5.36
CA ARG A 138 -9.24 -23.83 5.03
C ARG A 138 -10.09 -22.73 4.37
N VAL A 139 -10.14 -21.56 4.99
CA VAL A 139 -10.83 -20.39 4.41
C VAL A 139 -10.26 -20.03 3.05
N ALA A 140 -8.93 -20.04 2.90
CA ALA A 140 -8.26 -19.71 1.65
C ALA A 140 -8.55 -20.69 0.49
N GLN A 141 -8.96 -21.94 0.79
CA GLN A 141 -9.37 -22.92 -0.22
C GLN A 141 -10.82 -22.74 -0.67
N GLN A 142 -11.64 -22.12 0.14
CA GLN A 142 -13.08 -21.99 -0.07
C GLN A 142 -13.48 -20.65 -0.65
N VAL A 143 -12.78 -19.56 -0.25
CA VAL A 143 -13.07 -18.21 -0.75
C VAL A 143 -12.56 -18.05 -2.18
N THR A 144 -13.45 -17.64 -3.08
CA THR A 144 -13.15 -17.44 -4.50
C THR A 144 -12.60 -16.04 -4.79
N ASP A 145 -11.95 -15.88 -5.95
CA ASP A 145 -11.47 -14.58 -6.41
C ASP A 145 -12.60 -13.57 -6.55
N ARG A 146 -13.74 -14.02 -7.11
CA ARG A 146 -14.93 -13.16 -7.30
C ARG A 146 -15.48 -12.65 -5.98
N GLN A 147 -15.54 -13.48 -4.95
CA GLN A 147 -15.96 -13.05 -3.62
C GLN A 147 -15.01 -12.01 -3.03
N LEU A 148 -13.69 -12.16 -3.21
CA LEU A 148 -12.73 -11.16 -2.78
C LEU A 148 -12.86 -9.83 -3.55
N GLU A 149 -13.17 -9.88 -4.85
CA GLU A 149 -13.41 -8.69 -5.67
C GLU A 149 -14.69 -7.96 -5.22
N GLN A 150 -15.79 -8.68 -5.02
CA GLN A 150 -17.04 -8.11 -4.50
C GLN A 150 -16.86 -7.49 -3.10
N ALA A 151 -16.13 -8.17 -2.21
CA ALA A 151 -15.82 -7.65 -0.88
C ALA A 151 -15.01 -6.34 -0.95
N GLN A 152 -14.05 -6.24 -1.89
CA GLN A 152 -13.28 -5.00 -2.09
C GLN A 152 -14.19 -3.82 -2.47
N VAL A 153 -15.08 -4.01 -3.44
CA VAL A 153 -16.01 -2.96 -3.89
C VAL A 153 -16.91 -2.51 -2.73
N ALA A 154 -17.47 -3.46 -1.98
CA ALA A 154 -18.32 -3.16 -0.83
C ALA A 154 -17.56 -2.37 0.26
N ILE A 155 -16.35 -2.82 0.61
CA ILE A 155 -15.49 -2.15 1.60
C ILE A 155 -15.07 -0.75 1.11
N ALA A 156 -14.72 -0.61 -0.17
CA ALA A 156 -14.35 0.68 -0.75
C ALA A 156 -15.51 1.67 -0.70
N LYS A 157 -16.74 1.25 -1.10
CA LYS A 157 -17.97 2.05 -1.00
C LYS A 157 -18.19 2.53 0.44
N ALA A 158 -18.12 1.61 1.40
CA ALA A 158 -18.30 1.94 2.81
C ALA A 158 -17.21 2.91 3.33
N ALA A 159 -15.94 2.70 2.93
CA ALA A 159 -14.84 3.56 3.33
C ALA A 159 -14.97 4.98 2.76
N VAL A 160 -15.34 5.11 1.48
CA VAL A 160 -15.57 6.40 0.83
C VAL A 160 -16.70 7.15 1.53
N ALA A 161 -17.84 6.50 1.77
CA ALA A 161 -18.98 7.10 2.42
C ALA A 161 -18.71 7.47 3.89
N ARG A 162 -18.09 6.55 4.66
CA ARG A 162 -17.88 6.74 6.11
C ARG A 162 -16.80 7.77 6.44
N PHE A 163 -15.76 7.87 5.62
CA PHE A 163 -14.61 8.72 5.87
C PHE A 163 -14.47 9.86 4.86
N GLU A 164 -15.49 10.10 4.05
CA GLU A 164 -15.57 11.20 3.06
C GLU A 164 -14.33 11.28 2.17
N LEU A 165 -13.90 10.12 1.65
CA LEU A 165 -12.68 10.06 0.84
C LEU A 165 -12.92 10.69 -0.53
N ALA A 166 -12.04 11.60 -0.94
CA ALA A 166 -12.09 12.17 -2.28
C ALA A 166 -11.75 11.11 -3.34
N THR A 167 -12.62 10.96 -4.33
CA THR A 167 -12.52 9.98 -5.43
C THR A 167 -12.35 10.62 -6.81
N ASP A 168 -12.25 11.95 -6.91
CA ASP A 168 -12.06 12.67 -8.18
C ASP A 168 -10.79 12.26 -8.92
N VAL A 169 -9.74 11.96 -8.15
CA VAL A 169 -8.44 11.50 -8.65
C VAL A 169 -8.08 10.20 -7.95
N LEU A 170 -7.86 9.18 -8.75
CA LEU A 170 -7.44 7.85 -8.29
C LEU A 170 -6.11 7.49 -8.95
N ALA A 171 -5.17 6.96 -8.20
CA ALA A 171 -3.88 6.56 -8.72
C ALA A 171 -3.77 5.03 -8.79
N PHE A 172 -3.33 4.51 -9.94
CA PHE A 172 -3.10 3.08 -10.16
C PHE A 172 -1.63 2.81 -10.48
N ASP A 173 -1.05 1.82 -9.82
CA ASP A 173 0.29 1.31 -10.12
C ASP A 173 0.41 -0.16 -9.75
N THR A 174 1.49 -0.81 -10.20
CA THR A 174 1.80 -2.20 -9.91
C THR A 174 3.10 -2.36 -9.15
N THR A 175 3.16 -3.43 -8.39
CA THR A 175 4.40 -3.90 -7.76
C THR A 175 4.46 -5.42 -7.79
N ASN A 176 5.55 -6.00 -7.32
CA ASN A 176 5.65 -7.43 -7.06
C ASN A 176 6.43 -7.72 -5.78
N PHE A 177 6.19 -8.93 -5.27
CA PHE A 177 6.79 -9.44 -4.04
C PHE A 177 7.54 -10.74 -4.33
N ASP A 178 8.75 -10.84 -3.82
CA ASP A 178 9.54 -12.07 -3.89
C ASP A 178 8.92 -13.17 -3.03
N THR A 179 8.92 -14.39 -3.56
CA THR A 179 8.49 -15.59 -2.84
C THR A 179 9.64 -16.58 -2.74
N HIS A 180 9.62 -17.41 -1.69
CA HIS A 180 10.57 -18.50 -1.51
C HIS A 180 9.94 -19.87 -1.85
N ILE A 181 8.98 -19.87 -2.78
CA ILE A 181 8.28 -21.08 -3.24
C ILE A 181 9.22 -21.85 -4.17
N ALA A 182 9.40 -23.15 -3.88
CA ALA A 182 10.23 -24.02 -4.70
C ALA A 182 9.77 -24.06 -6.16
N THR A 183 10.73 -24.18 -7.09
CA THR A 183 10.43 -24.13 -8.54
C THR A 183 9.48 -25.25 -8.99
N VAL A 184 9.53 -26.39 -8.31
CA VAL A 184 8.67 -27.58 -8.59
C VAL A 184 7.26 -27.44 -8.02
N THR A 185 7.01 -26.52 -7.09
CA THR A 185 5.69 -26.33 -6.52
C THR A 185 4.70 -25.84 -7.58
N PRO A 186 3.58 -26.52 -7.83
CA PRO A 186 2.57 -26.07 -8.77
C PRO A 186 1.91 -24.77 -8.31
N GLY A 187 1.42 -23.95 -9.23
CA GLY A 187 0.72 -22.70 -8.96
C GLY A 187 0.72 -21.79 -10.18
N LYS A 188 -0.23 -20.87 -10.23
CA LYS A 188 -0.40 -19.92 -11.36
C LYS A 188 0.11 -18.52 -11.02
N LEU A 189 0.06 -18.09 -9.74
CA LEU A 189 0.41 -16.74 -9.31
C LEU A 189 1.92 -16.53 -9.15
N ALA A 190 2.60 -17.38 -8.38
CA ALA A 190 4.03 -17.25 -8.18
C ALA A 190 4.80 -17.73 -9.41
N ARG A 191 5.31 -16.80 -10.20
CA ARG A 191 6.05 -17.05 -11.45
C ARG A 191 7.37 -16.28 -11.47
N ARG A 192 8.34 -16.77 -12.23
CA ARG A 192 9.55 -16.00 -12.55
C ARG A 192 9.20 -14.91 -13.54
N GLY A 193 9.57 -13.67 -13.24
CA GLY A 193 9.26 -12.50 -14.06
C GLY A 193 10.21 -11.35 -13.77
N HIS A 194 9.84 -10.15 -14.17
CA HIS A 194 10.62 -8.95 -13.91
C HIS A 194 10.49 -8.52 -12.44
N ALA A 195 11.34 -9.08 -11.57
CA ALA A 195 11.34 -8.74 -10.15
C ALA A 195 11.82 -7.30 -9.91
N LYS A 196 11.00 -6.45 -9.28
CA LYS A 196 11.42 -5.08 -8.86
C LYS A 196 12.58 -5.11 -7.85
N SER A 197 12.79 -6.23 -7.15
CA SER A 197 13.95 -6.52 -6.30
C SER A 197 15.24 -6.85 -7.07
N LYS A 198 15.16 -7.05 -8.39
CA LYS A 198 16.23 -7.54 -9.28
C LYS A 198 16.70 -8.98 -9.00
N ARG A 199 16.00 -9.73 -8.16
CA ARG A 199 16.24 -11.16 -7.90
C ARG A 199 15.66 -11.98 -9.05
N ARG A 200 16.53 -12.64 -9.83
CA ARG A 200 16.13 -13.48 -10.97
C ARG A 200 15.91 -14.95 -10.59
N ASP A 201 16.40 -15.33 -9.44
CA ASP A 201 16.33 -16.67 -8.86
C ASP A 201 15.00 -16.96 -8.17
N LEU A 202 14.24 -15.93 -7.77
CA LEU A 202 12.98 -16.06 -7.06
C LEU A 202 11.77 -15.97 -8.00
N ARG A 203 10.69 -16.65 -7.62
CA ARG A 203 9.36 -16.39 -8.17
C ARG A 203 8.80 -15.14 -7.49
N VAL A 204 7.99 -14.40 -8.22
CA VAL A 204 7.32 -13.21 -7.71
C VAL A 204 5.81 -13.33 -7.89
N VAL A 205 5.08 -12.64 -7.02
CA VAL A 205 3.64 -12.42 -7.14
C VAL A 205 3.43 -10.94 -7.40
N GLY A 206 2.66 -10.61 -8.42
CA GLY A 206 2.33 -9.25 -8.79
C GLY A 206 1.12 -8.72 -8.02
N LEU A 207 1.09 -7.41 -7.80
CA LEU A 207 0.01 -6.67 -7.16
C LEU A 207 -0.21 -5.35 -7.89
N GLY A 208 -1.40 -5.14 -8.47
CA GLY A 208 -1.90 -3.84 -8.93
C GLY A 208 -2.80 -3.24 -7.85
N VAL A 209 -2.71 -1.94 -7.60
CA VAL A 209 -3.53 -1.26 -6.57
C VAL A 209 -4.03 0.08 -7.07
N LEU A 210 -5.31 0.34 -6.83
CA LEU A 210 -5.98 1.63 -6.98
C LEU A 210 -6.06 2.32 -5.63
N VAL A 211 -5.64 3.58 -5.56
CA VAL A 211 -5.54 4.34 -4.31
C VAL A 211 -6.26 5.67 -4.43
N SER A 212 -6.96 6.09 -3.37
CA SER A 212 -7.58 7.42 -3.28
C SER A 212 -6.55 8.55 -3.19
N GLU A 213 -6.91 9.75 -3.66
CA GLU A 213 -6.09 10.97 -3.53
C GLU A 213 -5.88 11.31 -2.05
N THR A 214 -6.97 11.29 -1.26
CA THR A 214 -6.93 11.61 0.16
C THR A 214 -6.67 10.35 0.98
N GLY A 215 -5.75 10.43 1.94
CA GLY A 215 -5.46 9.35 2.88
C GLY A 215 -4.67 8.17 2.29
N HIS A 216 -4.51 8.11 0.97
CA HIS A 216 -3.82 7.02 0.26
C HIS A 216 -4.40 5.64 0.61
N VAL A 217 -5.73 5.57 0.62
CA VAL A 217 -6.48 4.35 0.97
C VAL A 217 -6.58 3.46 -0.25
N PRO A 218 -6.13 2.20 -0.20
CA PRO A 218 -6.36 1.26 -1.30
C PRO A 218 -7.86 0.93 -1.41
N LEU A 219 -8.44 1.22 -2.57
CA LEU A 219 -9.87 1.02 -2.87
C LEU A 219 -10.10 -0.28 -3.66
N LEU A 220 -9.19 -0.58 -4.58
CA LEU A 220 -9.23 -1.80 -5.39
C LEU A 220 -7.83 -2.34 -5.54
N TYR A 221 -7.67 -3.67 -5.57
CA TYR A 221 -6.41 -4.29 -5.93
C TYR A 221 -6.64 -5.57 -6.73
N ARG A 222 -5.61 -5.98 -7.46
CA ARG A 222 -5.58 -7.28 -8.15
C ARG A 222 -4.25 -7.97 -7.97
N THR A 223 -4.32 -9.25 -7.59
CA THR A 223 -3.17 -10.14 -7.55
C THR A 223 -2.99 -10.77 -8.93
N TYR A 224 -1.78 -10.77 -9.48
CA TYR A 224 -1.52 -11.34 -10.80
C TYR A 224 -0.24 -12.17 -10.84
N ALA A 225 -0.09 -12.98 -11.88
CA ALA A 225 1.08 -13.83 -12.09
C ALA A 225 2.34 -12.98 -12.25
N GLY A 226 3.43 -13.38 -11.61
CA GLY A 226 4.68 -12.62 -11.58
C GLY A 226 5.33 -12.34 -12.94
N ASN A 227 4.89 -12.99 -14.01
CA ASN A 227 5.28 -12.74 -15.40
C ASN A 227 4.25 -11.94 -16.20
N GLY A 228 3.20 -11.42 -15.57
CA GLY A 228 2.19 -10.58 -16.22
C GLY A 228 2.74 -9.20 -16.60
N SER A 229 2.15 -8.59 -17.65
CA SER A 229 2.47 -7.22 -18.06
C SER A 229 1.61 -6.19 -17.32
N ASP A 230 2.14 -4.98 -17.15
CA ASP A 230 1.41 -3.88 -16.47
C ASP A 230 0.10 -3.54 -17.19
N GLN A 231 0.09 -3.51 -18.55
CA GLN A 231 -1.11 -3.26 -19.34
C GLN A 231 -2.16 -4.35 -19.15
N GLY A 232 -1.77 -5.63 -19.21
CA GLY A 232 -2.68 -6.75 -19.02
C GLY A 232 -3.28 -6.80 -17.61
N VAL A 233 -2.55 -6.31 -16.60
CA VAL A 233 -3.08 -6.20 -15.23
C VAL A 233 -4.16 -5.14 -15.14
N LEU A 234 -3.94 -3.96 -15.71
CA LEU A 234 -4.95 -2.90 -15.69
C LEU A 234 -6.19 -3.30 -16.50
N GLN A 235 -6.00 -3.92 -17.68
CA GLN A 235 -7.10 -4.47 -18.47
C GLN A 235 -7.93 -5.50 -17.68
N ALA A 236 -7.27 -6.37 -16.92
CA ALA A 236 -7.94 -7.32 -16.04
C ALA A 236 -8.65 -6.66 -14.83
N CYS A 237 -8.37 -5.39 -14.52
CA CYS A 237 -9.05 -4.63 -13.48
C CYS A 237 -10.28 -3.85 -13.99
N LEU A 238 -10.52 -3.75 -15.31
CA LEU A 238 -11.55 -2.89 -15.88
C LEU A 238 -12.95 -3.18 -15.33
N GLU A 239 -13.31 -4.46 -15.18
CA GLU A 239 -14.60 -4.84 -14.63
C GLU A 239 -14.75 -4.37 -13.16
N GLY A 240 -13.73 -4.61 -12.33
CA GLY A 240 -13.73 -4.13 -10.95
C GLY A 240 -13.71 -2.59 -10.85
N LEU A 241 -13.06 -1.90 -11.80
CA LEU A 241 -13.11 -0.44 -11.90
C LEU A 241 -14.52 0.06 -12.25
N ARG A 242 -15.21 -0.62 -13.18
CA ARG A 242 -16.61 -0.32 -13.53
C ARG A 242 -17.53 -0.52 -12.34
N GLU A 243 -17.46 -1.69 -11.69
CA GLU A 243 -18.27 -2.00 -10.50
C GLU A 243 -18.02 -0.99 -9.36
N LEU A 244 -16.75 -0.60 -9.14
CA LEU A 244 -16.41 0.41 -8.14
C LEU A 244 -16.99 1.78 -8.53
N HIS A 245 -16.90 2.18 -9.81
CA HIS A 245 -17.43 3.44 -10.29
C HIS A 245 -18.93 3.52 -10.07
N GLU A 246 -19.68 2.50 -10.50
CA GLU A 246 -21.13 2.38 -10.31
C GLU A 246 -21.51 2.39 -8.80
N ALA A 247 -20.81 1.58 -7.99
CA ALA A 247 -21.08 1.50 -6.56
C ALA A 247 -20.84 2.83 -5.81
N LEU A 248 -19.86 3.61 -6.24
CA LEU A 248 -19.61 4.94 -5.64
C LEU A 248 -20.66 5.96 -6.08
N ASP A 249 -21.11 5.94 -7.33
CA ASP A 249 -22.14 6.86 -7.83
C ASP A 249 -23.50 6.59 -7.17
N ASP A 250 -23.90 5.33 -7.02
CA ASP A 250 -25.11 4.93 -6.29
C ASP A 250 -25.09 5.42 -4.83
N GLY A 251 -23.90 5.42 -4.21
CA GLY A 251 -23.75 5.85 -2.81
C GLY A 251 -23.83 7.36 -2.60
N GLU A 252 -23.51 8.14 -3.63
CA GLU A 252 -23.48 9.62 -3.56
C GLU A 252 -24.82 10.25 -3.95
N GLY A 253 -25.78 9.49 -4.51
CA GLY A 253 -27.09 9.97 -4.93
C GLY A 253 -27.04 11.09 -5.98
N ARG A 254 -25.96 11.17 -6.77
CA ARG A 254 -25.75 12.23 -7.76
C ARG A 254 -26.61 11.99 -9.00
N SER A 255 -27.22 13.05 -9.51
CA SER A 255 -27.97 13.02 -10.77
C SER A 255 -27.10 12.84 -12.01
N THR A 256 -25.78 13.12 -11.91
CA THR A 256 -24.79 12.93 -12.97
C THR A 256 -23.62 12.11 -12.46
N PRO A 257 -23.12 11.13 -13.25
CA PRO A 257 -21.96 10.33 -12.86
C PRO A 257 -20.76 11.19 -12.48
N ALA A 258 -20.05 10.78 -11.44
CA ALA A 258 -18.85 11.48 -11.01
C ALA A 258 -17.74 11.33 -12.06
N GLN A 259 -17.08 12.43 -12.39
CA GLN A 259 -16.00 12.44 -13.37
C GLN A 259 -14.66 12.05 -12.70
N ARG A 260 -14.40 10.77 -12.50
CA ARG A 260 -13.18 10.27 -11.88
C ARG A 260 -12.01 10.22 -12.87
N THR A 261 -10.82 10.59 -12.41
CA THR A 261 -9.61 10.61 -13.24
C THR A 261 -8.63 9.55 -12.73
N LEU A 262 -8.26 8.62 -13.62
CA LEU A 262 -7.26 7.57 -13.32
C LEU A 262 -5.85 8.04 -13.68
N VAL A 263 -5.00 8.16 -12.67
CA VAL A 263 -3.58 8.53 -12.82
C VAL A 263 -2.72 7.27 -12.92
N ARG A 264 -1.83 7.23 -13.93
CA ARG A 264 -0.98 6.04 -14.23
C ARG A 264 0.40 6.44 -14.75
N ASP A 265 1.37 5.53 -14.63
CA ASP A 265 2.68 5.71 -15.27
C ASP A 265 2.65 5.26 -16.75
N GLY A 266 3.67 5.66 -17.50
CA GLY A 266 3.78 5.42 -18.94
C GLY A 266 3.80 3.96 -19.37
N GLY A 267 4.14 3.04 -18.46
CA GLY A 267 4.08 1.60 -18.70
C GLY A 267 2.68 1.07 -19.00
N PHE A 268 1.64 1.80 -18.59
CA PHE A 268 0.23 1.43 -18.80
C PHE A 268 -0.36 2.02 -20.08
N TRP A 269 0.41 2.79 -20.85
CA TRP A 269 -0.14 3.43 -22.03
C TRP A 269 -0.37 2.43 -23.19
N SER A 270 -1.60 2.37 -23.70
CA SER A 270 -1.93 1.79 -25.00
C SER A 270 -3.20 2.45 -25.53
N PRO A 271 -3.33 2.64 -26.86
CA PRO A 271 -4.53 3.22 -27.44
C PRO A 271 -5.81 2.45 -27.08
N GLN A 272 -5.75 1.13 -27.08
CA GLN A 272 -6.87 0.27 -26.74
C GLN A 272 -7.33 0.47 -25.30
N LEU A 273 -6.39 0.51 -24.36
CA LEU A 273 -6.70 0.69 -22.94
C LEU A 273 -7.27 2.08 -22.62
N GLU A 274 -6.86 3.13 -23.37
CA GLU A 274 -7.47 4.46 -23.25
C GLU A 274 -8.96 4.45 -23.61
N LEU A 275 -9.33 3.75 -24.70
CA LEU A 275 -10.73 3.60 -25.13
C LEU A 275 -11.53 2.76 -24.11
N GLU A 276 -10.97 1.67 -23.62
CA GLU A 276 -11.63 0.82 -22.61
C GLU A 276 -11.91 1.57 -21.32
N LEU A 277 -10.98 2.43 -20.86
CA LEU A 277 -11.18 3.25 -19.68
C LEU A 277 -12.25 4.33 -19.87
N ASP A 278 -12.31 4.95 -21.05
CA ASP A 278 -13.34 5.91 -21.41
C ASP A 278 -14.75 5.26 -21.36
N VAL A 279 -14.87 4.04 -21.90
CA VAL A 279 -16.12 3.25 -21.83
C VAL A 279 -16.53 2.94 -20.39
N VAL A 280 -15.56 2.72 -19.49
CA VAL A 280 -15.80 2.46 -18.06
C VAL A 280 -16.12 3.75 -17.28
N GLY A 281 -15.99 4.93 -17.90
CA GLY A 281 -16.30 6.23 -17.29
C GLY A 281 -15.14 6.90 -16.57
N TYR A 282 -13.90 6.48 -16.82
CA TYR A 282 -12.73 7.11 -16.24
C TYR A 282 -12.03 8.04 -17.21
N HIS A 283 -11.78 9.26 -16.79
CA HIS A 283 -10.82 10.15 -17.44
C HIS A 283 -9.39 9.66 -17.22
N SER A 284 -8.50 10.02 -18.13
CA SER A 284 -7.12 9.57 -18.13
C SER A 284 -6.14 10.70 -17.79
N LEU A 285 -5.17 10.41 -16.94
CA LEU A 285 -3.96 11.20 -16.74
C LEU A 285 -2.76 10.28 -16.67
N ILE A 286 -1.89 10.33 -17.69
CA ILE A 286 -0.77 9.40 -17.84
C ILE A 286 0.52 10.13 -18.20
N SER A 287 1.67 9.60 -17.81
CA SER A 287 2.97 10.03 -18.32
C SER A 287 3.25 9.31 -19.63
N LEU A 288 3.32 10.01 -20.76
CA LEU A 288 3.68 9.39 -22.04
C LEU A 288 5.16 8.97 -22.05
N PRO A 289 5.47 7.82 -22.65
CA PRO A 289 6.84 7.46 -22.98
C PRO A 289 7.49 8.54 -23.84
N LEU A 290 8.73 8.97 -23.51
CA LEU A 290 9.41 10.06 -24.23
C LEU A 290 9.75 9.74 -25.71
N GLY A 291 9.62 8.49 -26.14
CA GLY A 291 9.73 8.05 -27.53
C GLY A 291 8.42 8.16 -28.32
N HIS A 292 7.30 8.50 -27.68
CA HIS A 292 6.02 8.70 -28.36
C HIS A 292 6.06 9.99 -29.18
N SER A 293 5.57 10.01 -30.43
CA SER A 293 5.63 11.16 -31.34
C SER A 293 5.05 12.44 -30.73
N ALA A 294 3.89 12.35 -30.09
CA ALA A 294 3.28 13.51 -29.40
C ALA A 294 4.13 14.00 -28.22
N ALA A 295 4.81 13.10 -27.50
CA ALA A 295 5.72 13.50 -26.43
C ALA A 295 6.96 14.21 -26.98
N GLU A 296 7.50 13.77 -28.11
CA GLU A 296 8.61 14.43 -28.79
C GLU A 296 8.24 15.83 -29.26
N GLN A 297 7.06 16.00 -29.87
CA GLN A 297 6.53 17.32 -30.27
C GLN A 297 6.39 18.25 -29.06
N ALA A 298 5.86 17.74 -27.95
CA ALA A 298 5.72 18.51 -26.71
C ALA A 298 7.08 18.95 -26.15
N LEU A 299 8.08 18.06 -26.16
CA LEU A 299 9.45 18.39 -25.73
C LEU A 299 10.12 19.44 -26.63
N GLN A 300 9.93 19.36 -27.95
CA GLN A 300 10.43 20.35 -28.91
C GLN A 300 9.78 21.72 -28.66
N MET A 301 8.48 21.78 -28.46
CA MET A 301 7.78 23.01 -28.09
C MET A 301 8.31 23.57 -26.75
N ALA A 302 8.46 22.72 -25.72
CA ALA A 302 8.96 23.14 -24.42
C ALA A 302 10.43 23.60 -24.43
N ALA A 303 11.21 23.21 -25.45
CA ALA A 303 12.58 23.67 -25.63
C ALA A 303 12.69 25.10 -26.17
N ARG A 304 11.60 25.68 -26.70
CA ARG A 304 11.57 27.08 -27.17
C ARG A 304 11.75 28.03 -25.99
N ARG A 305 12.45 29.14 -26.25
CA ARG A 305 12.68 30.18 -25.23
C ARG A 305 11.37 30.71 -24.68
N GLY A 306 11.20 30.71 -23.36
CA GLY A 306 10.00 31.21 -22.67
C GLY A 306 8.79 30.26 -22.65
N ALA A 307 8.85 29.10 -23.30
CA ALA A 307 7.74 28.13 -23.30
C ALA A 307 7.46 27.56 -21.92
N MET A 308 8.50 27.26 -21.14
CA MET A 308 8.39 26.74 -19.78
C MET A 308 8.13 27.86 -18.78
N LYS A 309 6.98 27.85 -18.11
CA LYS A 309 6.58 28.85 -17.10
C LYS A 309 6.55 28.22 -15.72
N ALA A 310 6.91 28.98 -14.69
CA ALA A 310 6.74 28.55 -13.31
C ALA A 310 5.25 28.44 -12.97
N LEU A 311 4.88 27.43 -12.21
CA LEU A 311 3.53 27.27 -11.67
C LEU A 311 3.34 28.16 -10.44
N SER A 312 2.09 28.29 -9.96
CA SER A 312 1.74 29.09 -8.79
C SER A 312 1.64 28.26 -7.51
N GLY A 313 1.54 28.93 -6.36
CA GLY A 313 1.27 28.33 -5.05
C GLY A 313 2.34 27.31 -4.59
N LYS A 314 1.91 26.17 -4.11
CA LYS A 314 2.80 25.08 -3.63
C LYS A 314 3.69 24.50 -4.73
N LEU A 315 3.36 24.75 -6.00
CA LEU A 315 4.11 24.26 -7.18
C LEU A 315 5.05 25.31 -7.78
N ARG A 316 5.31 26.44 -7.14
CA ARG A 316 6.16 27.54 -7.65
C ARG A 316 7.57 27.13 -8.09
N HIS A 317 8.07 26.03 -7.56
CA HIS A 317 9.38 25.45 -7.91
C HIS A 317 9.33 24.54 -9.15
N VAL A 318 8.14 24.29 -9.70
CA VAL A 318 7.90 23.46 -10.88
C VAL A 318 7.70 24.35 -12.08
N ARG A 319 8.39 24.05 -13.19
CA ARG A 319 8.17 24.68 -14.48
C ARG A 319 7.41 23.73 -15.39
N ALA A 320 6.45 24.27 -16.14
CA ALA A 320 5.65 23.48 -17.06
C ALA A 320 5.36 24.26 -18.36
N ALA A 321 5.13 23.52 -19.43
CA ALA A 321 4.60 24.03 -20.68
C ALA A 321 3.41 23.18 -21.10
N ARG A 322 2.36 23.81 -21.65
CA ARG A 322 1.12 23.14 -22.05
C ARG A 322 0.88 23.33 -23.54
N MET A 323 0.39 22.26 -24.17
CA MET A 323 -0.09 22.29 -25.55
C MET A 323 -1.27 21.32 -25.74
N ARG A 324 -1.97 21.45 -26.85
CA ARG A 324 -2.89 20.43 -27.37
C ARG A 324 -2.25 19.71 -28.54
N ALA A 325 -2.45 18.42 -28.63
CA ALA A 325 -2.00 17.59 -29.75
C ALA A 325 -2.85 16.33 -29.87
N ALA A 326 -2.93 15.81 -31.07
CA ALA A 326 -3.51 14.50 -31.28
C ALA A 326 -2.59 13.40 -30.71
N VAL A 327 -3.17 12.49 -29.92
CA VAL A 327 -2.51 11.30 -29.42
C VAL A 327 -3.33 10.12 -29.93
N GLY A 328 -2.83 9.40 -30.93
CA GLY A 328 -3.65 8.52 -31.75
C GLY A 328 -4.68 9.36 -32.56
N THR A 329 -5.95 9.03 -32.43
CA THR A 329 -7.07 9.70 -33.13
C THR A 329 -7.77 10.75 -32.27
N VAL A 330 -7.32 11.02 -31.03
CA VAL A 330 -8.04 11.88 -30.06
C VAL A 330 -7.19 13.07 -29.63
N ASP A 331 -7.82 14.25 -29.58
CA ASP A 331 -7.18 15.45 -29.02
C ASP A 331 -6.98 15.34 -27.53
N ARG A 332 -5.75 15.56 -27.09
CA ARG A 332 -5.33 15.51 -25.69
C ARG A 332 -4.61 16.78 -25.25
N THR A 333 -4.67 17.07 -23.99
CA THR A 333 -3.82 18.09 -23.37
C THR A 333 -2.50 17.43 -22.97
N LEU A 334 -1.40 17.97 -23.45
CA LEU A 334 -0.05 17.59 -23.09
C LEU A 334 0.57 18.66 -22.18
N VAL A 335 1.19 18.22 -21.10
CA VAL A 335 1.91 19.09 -20.16
C VAL A 335 3.32 18.56 -19.97
N VAL A 336 4.30 19.32 -20.45
CA VAL A 336 5.72 19.05 -20.17
C VAL A 336 6.04 19.63 -18.80
N VAL A 337 6.50 18.77 -17.89
CA VAL A 337 6.87 19.15 -16.52
C VAL A 337 8.37 18.99 -16.33
N GLU A 338 9.04 19.99 -15.79
CA GLU A 338 10.45 19.96 -15.44
C GLU A 338 10.63 19.77 -13.95
N SER A 339 11.46 18.78 -13.56
CA SER A 339 11.82 18.47 -12.18
C SER A 339 13.34 18.47 -12.01
N GLN A 340 13.84 19.35 -11.15
CA GLN A 340 15.26 19.41 -10.83
C GLN A 340 15.77 18.13 -10.14
N GLU A 341 14.94 17.52 -9.29
CA GLU A 341 15.28 16.27 -8.61
C GLU A 341 15.45 15.13 -9.62
N LEU A 342 14.52 15.02 -10.59
CA LEU A 342 14.59 14.05 -11.67
C LEU A 342 15.85 14.28 -12.52
N LEU A 343 16.13 15.54 -12.88
CA LEU A 343 17.31 15.92 -13.65
C LEU A 343 18.61 15.48 -12.95
N GLN A 344 18.75 15.80 -11.67
CA GLN A 344 19.91 15.44 -10.89
C GLN A 344 20.05 13.92 -10.71
N GLY A 345 18.92 13.22 -10.49
CA GLY A 345 18.88 11.76 -10.44
C GLY A 345 19.38 11.11 -11.74
N GLN A 346 18.85 11.57 -12.90
CA GLN A 346 19.25 11.08 -14.22
C GLN A 346 20.72 11.41 -14.53
N LYS A 347 21.20 12.60 -14.19
CA LYS A 347 22.64 12.97 -14.36
C LYS A 347 23.55 12.04 -13.56
N ARG A 348 23.20 11.72 -12.31
CA ARG A 348 23.94 10.75 -11.50
C ARG A 348 23.93 9.35 -12.14
N GLY A 349 22.76 8.89 -12.59
CA GLY A 349 22.61 7.60 -13.29
C GLY A 349 23.49 7.51 -14.53
N ILE A 350 23.41 8.53 -15.40
CA ILE A 350 24.26 8.66 -16.60
C ILE A 350 25.76 8.65 -16.25
N ALA A 351 26.18 9.39 -15.21
CA ALA A 351 27.58 9.43 -14.81
C ALA A 351 28.11 8.04 -14.39
N VAL A 352 27.31 7.30 -13.61
CA VAL A 352 27.64 5.93 -13.19
C VAL A 352 27.68 4.98 -14.38
N ALA A 353 26.67 5.02 -15.25
CA ALA A 353 26.58 4.18 -16.45
C ALA A 353 27.73 4.47 -17.42
N LEU A 354 28.04 5.74 -17.65
CA LEU A 354 29.13 6.17 -18.52
C LEU A 354 30.50 5.71 -18.01
N ARG A 355 30.72 5.73 -16.69
CA ARG A 355 31.98 5.20 -16.10
C ARG A 355 32.17 3.72 -16.43
N LYS A 356 31.10 2.92 -16.24
CA LYS A 356 31.14 1.49 -16.56
C LYS A 356 31.32 1.24 -18.06
N ALA A 357 30.58 2.00 -18.90
CA ALA A 357 30.72 1.89 -20.35
C ALA A 357 32.11 2.24 -20.84
N LYS A 358 32.71 3.31 -20.33
CA LYS A 358 34.10 3.68 -20.68
C LYS A 358 35.11 2.56 -20.38
N THR A 359 34.95 1.87 -19.24
CA THR A 359 35.81 0.74 -18.87
C THR A 359 35.64 -0.40 -19.88
N GLU A 360 34.43 -0.77 -20.23
CA GLU A 360 34.17 -1.85 -21.20
C GLU A 360 34.61 -1.44 -22.62
N LEU A 361 34.30 -0.21 -23.08
CA LEU A 361 34.69 0.27 -24.40
C LEU A 361 36.25 0.29 -24.56
N ARG A 362 36.98 0.72 -23.55
CA ARG A 362 38.46 0.66 -23.56
C ARG A 362 38.97 -0.79 -23.62
N LYS A 363 38.30 -1.72 -22.94
CA LYS A 363 38.63 -3.14 -23.00
C LYS A 363 38.38 -3.70 -24.41
N LEU A 364 37.24 -3.34 -25.02
CA LEU A 364 36.90 -3.74 -26.39
C LEU A 364 37.89 -3.19 -27.41
N GLU A 365 38.30 -1.93 -27.26
CA GLU A 365 39.31 -1.29 -28.11
C GLU A 365 40.64 -2.03 -28.07
N ARG A 366 41.17 -2.36 -26.87
CA ARG A 366 42.39 -3.16 -26.70
C ARG A 366 42.27 -4.55 -27.30
N LEU A 367 41.14 -5.26 -27.07
CA LEU A 367 40.94 -6.59 -27.62
C LEU A 367 40.84 -6.58 -29.15
N THR A 368 40.23 -5.52 -29.72
CA THR A 368 40.12 -5.33 -31.16
C THR A 368 41.50 -5.05 -31.78
N GLN A 369 42.31 -4.17 -31.16
CA GLN A 369 43.67 -3.88 -31.58
C GLN A 369 44.59 -5.13 -31.52
N ALA A 370 44.34 -6.01 -30.54
CA ALA A 370 45.07 -7.28 -30.41
C ALA A 370 44.54 -8.39 -31.34
N GLY A 371 43.59 -8.11 -32.25
CA GLY A 371 43.02 -9.10 -33.17
C GLY A 371 42.17 -10.20 -32.49
N ARG A 372 41.76 -9.99 -31.23
CA ARG A 372 41.04 -11.00 -30.40
C ARG A 372 39.52 -10.94 -30.48
N LEU A 373 38.97 -10.10 -31.34
CA LEU A 373 37.51 -9.93 -31.47
C LEU A 373 37.08 -9.91 -32.93
N ALA A 374 36.12 -10.78 -33.27
CA ALA A 374 35.43 -10.70 -34.55
C ALA A 374 34.37 -9.57 -34.51
N ARG A 375 34.05 -8.97 -35.67
CA ARG A 375 33.15 -7.81 -35.82
C ARG A 375 31.79 -8.01 -35.16
N GLY A 376 31.12 -9.14 -35.40
CA GLY A 376 29.80 -9.38 -34.81
C GLY A 376 29.80 -9.53 -33.29
N SER A 377 30.92 -10.02 -32.70
CA SER A 377 31.08 -10.05 -31.24
C SER A 377 31.32 -8.66 -30.67
N LEU A 378 32.11 -7.84 -31.36
CA LEU A 378 32.39 -6.45 -31.02
C LEU A 378 31.08 -5.63 -31.02
N GLU A 379 30.29 -5.69 -32.11
CA GLU A 379 29.03 -4.96 -32.27
C GLU A 379 28.06 -5.28 -31.13
N ARG A 380 27.84 -6.57 -30.83
CA ARG A 380 26.99 -7.00 -29.70
C ARG A 380 27.43 -6.42 -28.37
N ARG A 381 28.72 -6.48 -28.07
CA ARG A 381 29.27 -6.00 -26.80
C ARG A 381 29.21 -4.48 -26.69
N VAL A 382 29.44 -3.76 -27.77
CA VAL A 382 29.29 -2.30 -27.84
C VAL A 382 27.82 -1.94 -27.60
N GLN A 383 26.87 -2.59 -28.25
CA GLN A 383 25.45 -2.38 -28.03
C GLN A 383 25.06 -2.63 -26.57
N GLN A 384 25.55 -3.72 -25.96
CA GLN A 384 25.30 -4.00 -24.53
C GLN A 384 25.91 -2.94 -23.59
N ALA A 385 27.11 -2.46 -23.88
CA ALA A 385 27.78 -1.43 -23.09
C ALA A 385 27.01 -0.09 -23.12
N LEU A 386 26.36 0.22 -24.25
CA LEU A 386 25.65 1.49 -24.47
C LEU A 386 24.12 1.41 -24.24
N ALA A 387 23.59 0.24 -23.87
CA ALA A 387 22.14 0.00 -23.75
C ALA A 387 21.46 0.78 -22.60
N ARG A 388 22.22 1.43 -21.72
CA ARG A 388 21.70 2.06 -20.50
C ARG A 388 21.81 3.59 -20.54
N GLU A 389 20.86 4.25 -19.85
CA GLU A 389 20.93 5.67 -19.45
C GLU A 389 21.24 6.63 -20.61
N HIS A 390 20.60 6.43 -21.75
CA HIS A 390 20.77 7.29 -22.94
C HIS A 390 22.21 7.31 -23.51
N LEU A 391 23.10 6.40 -23.13
CA LEU A 391 24.52 6.45 -23.57
C LEU A 391 24.65 6.42 -25.09
N ALA A 392 23.85 5.62 -25.78
CA ALA A 392 23.85 5.50 -27.25
C ALA A 392 23.55 6.84 -27.96
N SER A 393 22.90 7.81 -27.30
CA SER A 393 22.56 9.09 -27.91
C SER A 393 23.73 10.06 -27.99
N PHE A 394 24.76 9.90 -27.13
CA PHE A 394 25.90 10.83 -27.09
C PHE A 394 27.29 10.14 -27.04
N VAL A 395 27.35 8.81 -26.95
CA VAL A 395 28.61 8.05 -27.15
C VAL A 395 28.63 7.60 -28.62
N VAL A 396 29.51 8.20 -29.37
CA VAL A 396 29.69 7.88 -30.80
C VAL A 396 30.68 6.76 -30.92
N THR A 397 30.33 5.71 -31.64
CA THR A 397 31.18 4.55 -31.92
C THR A 397 31.33 4.37 -33.42
N THR A 398 32.52 4.02 -33.89
CA THR A 398 32.84 3.72 -35.26
C THR A 398 33.48 2.35 -35.33
N ILE A 399 32.89 1.42 -36.08
CA ILE A 399 33.38 0.09 -36.32
C ILE A 399 33.66 -0.04 -37.83
N GLY A 400 34.93 -0.19 -38.18
CA GLY A 400 35.42 -0.38 -39.54
C GLY A 400 36.11 -1.73 -39.70
N GLY A 401 36.92 -1.86 -40.78
CA GLY A 401 37.69 -3.06 -41.06
C GLY A 401 36.86 -4.23 -41.59
N THR A 402 37.51 -5.40 -41.65
CA THR A 402 36.88 -6.64 -42.14
C THR A 402 36.18 -7.40 -41.03
N ALA A 403 35.43 -8.46 -41.37
CA ALA A 403 34.77 -9.32 -40.40
C ALA A 403 35.73 -9.99 -39.40
N LYS A 404 36.92 -10.35 -39.84
CA LYS A 404 37.98 -10.99 -39.03
C LYS A 404 38.95 -10.00 -38.36
N ALA A 405 39.16 -8.83 -38.98
CA ALA A 405 40.04 -7.76 -38.49
C ALA A 405 39.28 -6.42 -38.39
N PRO A 406 38.35 -6.28 -37.45
CA PRO A 406 37.63 -5.02 -37.25
C PRO A 406 38.53 -3.94 -36.66
N THR A 407 38.19 -2.67 -36.92
CA THR A 407 38.76 -1.52 -36.23
C THR A 407 37.66 -0.90 -35.37
N PHE A 408 38.04 -0.37 -34.21
CA PHE A 408 37.07 0.22 -33.28
C PHE A 408 37.57 1.52 -32.69
N ARG A 409 36.77 2.56 -32.79
CA ARG A 409 36.99 3.86 -32.14
C ARG A 409 35.73 4.33 -31.47
N TRP A 410 35.86 5.10 -30.43
CA TRP A 410 34.73 5.69 -29.74
C TRP A 410 35.11 7.05 -29.13
N ARG A 411 34.09 7.91 -28.97
CA ARG A 411 34.21 9.20 -28.28
C ARG A 411 32.92 9.59 -27.59
N VAL A 412 33.05 10.39 -26.54
CA VAL A 412 31.89 11.04 -25.90
C VAL A 412 31.66 12.38 -26.57
N ASP A 413 30.49 12.58 -27.14
CA ASP A 413 30.10 13.83 -27.76
C ASP A 413 29.47 14.77 -26.73
N ALA A 414 30.23 15.78 -26.30
CA ALA A 414 29.79 16.76 -25.32
C ALA A 414 28.61 17.64 -25.82
N GLY A 415 28.55 17.91 -27.13
CA GLY A 415 27.48 18.68 -27.75
C GLY A 415 26.15 17.92 -27.68
N ARG A 416 26.14 16.65 -28.12
CA ARG A 416 24.98 15.76 -28.04
C ARG A 416 24.54 15.54 -26.59
N ARG A 417 25.48 15.39 -25.67
CA ARG A 417 25.17 15.25 -24.25
C ARG A 417 24.47 16.50 -23.70
N ARG A 418 25.00 17.69 -23.96
CA ARG A 418 24.38 18.96 -23.57
C ARG A 418 22.98 19.14 -24.20
N HIS A 419 22.84 18.74 -25.47
CA HIS A 419 21.53 18.75 -26.13
C HIS A 419 20.54 17.84 -25.41
N LEU A 420 20.91 16.60 -25.09
CA LEU A 420 20.08 15.66 -24.31
C LEU A 420 19.68 16.26 -22.95
N GLU A 421 20.64 16.82 -22.22
CA GLU A 421 20.40 17.45 -20.91
C GLU A 421 19.39 18.62 -21.01
N ARG A 422 19.50 19.42 -22.06
CA ARG A 422 18.62 20.59 -22.26
C ARG A 422 17.23 20.23 -22.76
N THR A 423 17.07 19.18 -23.54
CA THR A 423 15.80 18.88 -24.24
C THR A 423 14.98 17.77 -23.60
N ARG A 424 15.61 16.77 -22.96
CA ARG A 424 14.91 15.57 -22.48
C ARG A 424 15.09 15.30 -20.98
N LEU A 425 16.30 15.48 -20.42
CA LEU A 425 16.53 15.14 -19.02
C LEU A 425 15.75 16.05 -18.08
N GLY A 426 15.30 15.49 -16.97
CA GLY A 426 14.50 16.18 -15.97
C GLY A 426 13.06 16.47 -16.40
N ARG A 427 12.61 15.99 -17.56
CA ARG A 427 11.29 16.27 -18.11
C ARG A 427 10.43 15.01 -18.17
N ARG A 428 9.13 15.22 -17.92
CA ARG A 428 8.06 14.27 -18.16
C ARG A 428 7.00 14.93 -19.04
N VAL A 429 6.32 14.14 -19.84
CA VAL A 429 5.20 14.61 -20.66
C VAL A 429 3.93 13.96 -20.15
N LEU A 430 3.08 14.73 -19.50
CA LEU A 430 1.79 14.28 -19.03
C LEU A 430 0.76 14.44 -20.15
N CYS A 431 -0.11 13.46 -20.29
CA CYS A 431 -1.19 13.43 -21.26
C CYS A 431 -2.51 13.21 -20.55
N THR A 432 -3.52 14.02 -20.87
CA THR A 432 -4.85 13.90 -20.26
C THR A 432 -5.96 14.38 -21.21
N ASP A 433 -7.14 13.85 -21.06
CA ASP A 433 -8.38 14.32 -21.66
C ASP A 433 -9.05 15.43 -20.85
N ARG A 434 -8.57 15.72 -19.62
CA ARG A 434 -9.05 16.84 -18.78
C ARG A 434 -8.64 18.20 -19.31
N GLN A 435 -9.22 18.57 -20.43
CA GLN A 435 -8.87 19.80 -21.15
C GLN A 435 -9.14 21.08 -20.34
N LEU A 436 -10.15 21.07 -19.46
CA LEU A 436 -10.53 22.24 -18.65
C LEU A 436 -9.70 22.40 -17.37
N TRP A 437 -8.94 21.37 -16.98
CA TRP A 437 -8.10 21.49 -15.81
C TRP A 437 -6.95 22.45 -16.05
N SER A 438 -6.62 23.26 -15.04
CA SER A 438 -5.43 24.09 -15.06
C SER A 438 -4.16 23.21 -15.08
N THR A 439 -3.07 23.76 -15.63
CA THR A 439 -1.76 23.07 -15.64
C THR A 439 -1.33 22.67 -14.22
N GLY A 440 -1.59 23.54 -13.24
CA GLY A 440 -1.31 23.25 -11.83
C GLY A 440 -2.10 22.04 -11.29
N ARG A 441 -3.41 21.94 -11.63
CA ARG A 441 -4.26 20.80 -11.22
C ARG A 441 -3.76 19.50 -11.84
N ILE A 442 -3.41 19.49 -13.13
CA ILE A 442 -2.87 18.32 -13.83
C ILE A 442 -1.58 17.83 -13.16
N VAL A 443 -0.64 18.75 -12.88
CA VAL A 443 0.63 18.41 -12.23
C VAL A 443 0.41 17.91 -10.79
N HIS A 444 -0.50 18.54 -10.06
CA HIS A 444 -0.85 18.13 -8.69
C HIS A 444 -1.45 16.73 -8.66
N ALA A 445 -2.44 16.46 -9.51
CA ALA A 445 -3.07 15.16 -9.63
C ALA A 445 -2.05 14.05 -10.00
N PHE A 446 -1.16 14.32 -10.97
CA PHE A 446 -0.12 13.35 -11.34
C PHE A 446 0.86 13.06 -10.21
N ARG A 447 1.15 14.02 -9.35
CA ARG A 447 1.98 13.79 -8.16
C ARG A 447 1.34 12.84 -7.16
N GLY A 448 0.02 12.69 -7.19
CA GLY A 448 -0.70 11.68 -6.40
C GLY A 448 -0.24 10.25 -6.66
N GLN A 449 0.42 9.97 -7.79
CA GLN A 449 1.04 8.66 -8.06
C GLN A 449 2.10 8.28 -7.01
N TRP A 450 2.79 9.25 -6.41
CA TRP A 450 3.70 9.02 -5.29
C TRP A 450 3.01 8.30 -4.09
N ASN A 451 1.71 8.47 -3.95
CA ASN A 451 0.93 7.86 -2.87
C ASN A 451 0.90 6.34 -2.98
N VAL A 452 0.80 5.82 -4.21
CA VAL A 452 0.85 4.36 -4.46
C VAL A 452 2.25 3.82 -4.19
N GLU A 453 3.29 4.55 -4.56
CA GLU A 453 4.68 4.16 -4.27
C GLU A 453 4.94 4.10 -2.76
N GLU A 454 4.38 5.04 -1.99
CA GLU A 454 4.46 5.04 -0.53
C GLU A 454 3.73 3.83 0.07
N LEU A 455 2.54 3.51 -0.44
CA LEU A 455 1.79 2.31 -0.03
C LEU A 455 2.63 1.05 -0.28
N PHE A 456 3.26 0.94 -1.45
CA PHE A 456 4.13 -0.19 -1.76
C PHE A 456 5.36 -0.26 -0.85
N ARG A 457 5.95 0.87 -0.46
CA ARG A 457 7.04 0.89 0.53
C ARG A 457 6.62 0.30 1.87
N ARG A 458 5.38 0.59 2.30
CA ARG A 458 4.81 0.00 3.53
C ARG A 458 4.59 -1.51 3.41
N ALA A 459 4.29 -2.02 2.20
CA ALA A 459 4.06 -3.45 1.94
C ALA A 459 5.34 -4.26 1.71
N LYS A 460 6.47 -3.63 1.40
CA LYS A 460 7.75 -4.33 1.13
C LYS A 460 8.46 -4.77 2.41
N LYS A 461 9.50 -5.61 2.27
CA LYS A 461 10.32 -6.11 3.37
C LYS A 461 10.86 -4.94 4.22
N GLY A 462 10.65 -5.00 5.53
CA GLY A 462 10.99 -3.92 6.45
C GLY A 462 9.99 -2.75 6.44
N GLY A 463 8.92 -2.85 5.66
CA GLY A 463 7.80 -1.91 5.68
C GLY A 463 6.94 -2.03 6.95
N LEU A 464 5.91 -1.21 7.03
CA LEU A 464 5.00 -1.19 8.18
C LEU A 464 4.04 -2.38 8.18
N VAL A 465 3.49 -2.71 7.01
CA VAL A 465 2.56 -3.84 6.79
C VAL A 465 3.18 -4.77 5.75
N PRO A 466 4.28 -5.47 6.07
CA PRO A 466 5.04 -6.20 5.07
C PRO A 466 4.26 -7.39 4.53
N TRP A 467 4.18 -7.53 3.22
CA TRP A 467 3.61 -8.70 2.57
C TRP A 467 4.45 -9.96 2.84
N GLY A 468 5.76 -9.83 2.81
CA GLY A 468 6.70 -10.93 3.07
C GLY A 468 7.32 -10.92 4.47
N PRO A 469 7.96 -12.04 4.87
CA PRO A 469 8.00 -13.31 4.15
C PRO A 469 6.62 -13.98 4.14
N SER A 470 6.22 -14.49 2.97
CA SER A 470 5.03 -15.33 2.85
C SER A 470 5.45 -16.79 2.89
N TYR A 471 4.87 -17.54 3.82
CA TYR A 471 5.03 -18.98 3.93
C TYR A 471 3.90 -19.74 3.21
N GLN A 472 3.14 -19.01 2.37
CA GLN A 472 2.05 -19.53 1.58
C GLN A 472 2.59 -20.00 0.23
N TRP A 473 2.13 -21.14 -0.26
CA TRP A 473 2.50 -21.70 -1.57
C TRP A 473 1.32 -21.91 -2.51
N ALA A 474 0.12 -22.18 -1.97
CA ALA A 474 -1.09 -22.35 -2.76
C ALA A 474 -1.64 -20.98 -3.20
N ASP A 475 -2.15 -20.89 -4.45
CA ASP A 475 -2.65 -19.64 -5.02
C ASP A 475 -3.77 -19.01 -4.18
N GLY A 476 -4.75 -19.80 -3.69
CA GLY A 476 -5.80 -19.29 -2.80
C GLY A 476 -5.25 -18.69 -1.51
N SER A 477 -4.25 -19.35 -0.88
CA SER A 477 -3.60 -18.83 0.32
C SER A 477 -2.80 -17.55 0.04
N LEU A 478 -2.16 -17.43 -1.12
CA LEU A 478 -1.47 -16.21 -1.57
C LEU A 478 -2.45 -15.07 -1.78
N ARG A 479 -3.62 -15.33 -2.40
CA ARG A 479 -4.67 -14.33 -2.61
C ARG A 479 -5.25 -13.83 -1.30
N LEU A 480 -5.68 -14.74 -0.42
CA LEU A 480 -6.23 -14.36 0.88
C LEU A 480 -5.21 -13.62 1.76
N HIS A 481 -3.93 -14.03 1.70
CA HIS A 481 -2.84 -13.34 2.38
C HIS A 481 -2.64 -11.93 1.83
N THR A 482 -2.70 -11.77 0.51
CA THR A 482 -2.59 -10.46 -0.13
C THR A 482 -3.78 -9.58 0.23
N PHE A 483 -5.01 -10.14 0.22
CA PHE A 483 -6.21 -9.44 0.67
C PHE A 483 -6.05 -8.89 2.09
N ALA A 484 -5.70 -9.75 3.05
CA ALA A 484 -5.49 -9.32 4.43
C ALA A 484 -4.36 -8.28 4.59
N THR A 485 -3.31 -8.36 3.75
CA THR A 485 -2.22 -7.37 3.76
C THR A 485 -2.68 -6.02 3.23
N VAL A 486 -3.42 -5.99 2.11
CA VAL A 486 -3.97 -4.74 1.54
C VAL A 486 -5.02 -4.15 2.48
N LEU A 487 -5.85 -4.98 3.11
CA LEU A 487 -6.80 -4.52 4.14
C LEU A 487 -6.06 -3.90 5.34
N GLY A 488 -4.96 -4.50 5.79
CA GLY A 488 -4.10 -3.91 6.84
C GLY A 488 -3.51 -2.55 6.43
N LEU A 489 -3.12 -2.38 5.17
CA LEU A 489 -2.68 -1.10 4.62
C LEU A 489 -3.83 -0.08 4.60
N ALA A 490 -5.05 -0.51 4.23
CA ALA A 490 -6.25 0.33 4.26
C ALA A 490 -6.57 0.81 5.68
N LEU A 491 -6.58 -0.09 6.65
CA LEU A 491 -6.83 0.23 8.05
C LEU A 491 -5.84 1.27 8.59
N VAL A 492 -4.54 1.11 8.30
CA VAL A 492 -3.51 2.09 8.71
C VAL A 492 -3.71 3.44 8.02
N SER A 493 -4.04 3.44 6.72
CA SER A 493 -4.29 4.68 5.96
C SER A 493 -5.53 5.41 6.50
N LEU A 494 -6.61 4.69 6.78
CA LEU A 494 -7.84 5.24 7.35
C LEU A 494 -7.62 5.77 8.76
N ALA A 495 -6.93 5.03 9.64
CA ALA A 495 -6.60 5.50 10.97
C ALA A 495 -5.79 6.81 10.93
N LYS A 496 -4.83 6.93 10.00
CA LYS A 496 -4.10 8.18 9.78
C LYS A 496 -5.03 9.32 9.33
N THR A 497 -5.93 9.06 8.40
CA THR A 497 -6.88 10.05 7.87
C THR A 497 -7.81 10.55 8.97
N VAL A 498 -8.39 9.65 9.75
CA VAL A 498 -9.30 9.97 10.87
C VAL A 498 -8.58 10.81 11.94
N LEU A 499 -7.34 10.47 12.28
CA LEU A 499 -6.57 11.26 13.23
C LEU A 499 -6.14 12.63 12.67
N GLY A 500 -6.19 12.83 11.36
CA GLY A 500 -5.86 14.11 10.72
C GLY A 500 -4.42 14.55 11.01
N THR A 501 -3.46 13.62 11.02
CA THR A 501 -2.05 13.90 11.31
C THR A 501 -1.21 14.00 10.05
N GLU A 502 -0.29 14.97 10.02
CA GLU A 502 0.72 15.10 8.97
C GLU A 502 1.86 14.06 9.13
N ALA A 503 1.96 13.41 10.29
CA ALA A 503 2.97 12.38 10.52
C ALA A 503 2.85 11.26 9.50
N SER A 504 3.98 10.67 9.12
CA SER A 504 3.96 9.48 8.28
C SER A 504 3.40 8.28 9.05
N ALA A 505 2.86 7.28 8.34
CA ALA A 505 2.16 6.15 8.97
C ALA A 505 3.02 5.37 9.99
N ARG A 506 4.34 5.28 9.78
CA ARG A 506 5.22 4.53 10.69
C ARG A 506 5.38 5.21 12.05
N PRO A 507 5.75 6.50 12.16
CA PRO A 507 5.77 7.20 13.46
C PRO A 507 4.41 7.18 14.15
N LEU A 508 3.32 7.37 13.42
CA LEU A 508 1.97 7.28 13.97
C LEU A 508 1.73 5.92 14.64
N MET A 509 1.94 4.82 13.92
CA MET A 509 1.73 3.48 14.45
C MET A 509 2.67 3.17 15.63
N GLN A 510 3.91 3.68 15.61
CA GLN A 510 4.83 3.57 16.75
C GLN A 510 4.34 4.34 17.97
N SER A 511 3.83 5.55 17.78
CA SER A 511 3.22 6.36 18.84
C SER A 511 2.02 5.62 19.46
N LEU A 512 1.11 5.11 18.62
CA LEU A 512 -0.04 4.31 19.07
C LEU A 512 0.38 3.03 19.80
N ALA A 513 1.38 2.31 19.30
CA ALA A 513 1.91 1.08 19.94
C ALA A 513 2.47 1.33 21.35
N GLY A 514 2.85 2.58 21.66
CA GLY A 514 3.25 3.01 23.00
C GLY A 514 2.08 3.03 24.01
N ILE A 515 0.83 3.07 23.54
CA ILE A 515 -0.36 2.99 24.42
C ILE A 515 -0.59 1.54 24.79
N ARG A 516 -0.06 1.12 25.93
CA ARG A 516 -0.12 -0.26 26.41
C ARG A 516 -0.72 -0.30 27.81
N ALA A 517 -1.58 -1.28 28.10
CA ALA A 517 -2.07 -1.51 29.44
C ALA A 517 -1.20 -2.55 30.15
N THR A 518 -0.65 -2.17 31.31
CA THR A 518 0.12 -3.08 32.16
C THR A 518 -0.82 -3.75 33.15
N LEU A 519 -0.87 -5.07 33.13
CA LEU A 519 -1.65 -5.88 34.07
C LEU A 519 -0.83 -6.13 35.32
N VAL A 520 -1.31 -5.61 36.46
CA VAL A 520 -0.67 -5.73 37.75
C VAL A 520 -1.58 -6.51 38.70
N ARG A 521 -1.02 -7.44 39.43
CA ARG A 521 -1.73 -8.21 40.44
C ARG A 521 -1.15 -7.89 41.81
N THR A 522 -2.00 -7.57 42.81
CA THR A 522 -1.58 -7.36 44.19
C THR A 522 -1.11 -8.65 44.82
N THR A 523 -0.04 -8.61 45.59
CA THR A 523 0.52 -9.76 46.31
C THR A 523 0.07 -9.88 47.75
N THR A 524 -0.50 -8.82 48.31
CA THR A 524 -0.94 -8.73 49.71
C THR A 524 -2.45 -8.90 49.84
N GLY A 525 -2.87 -9.75 50.77
CA GLY A 525 -4.22 -9.86 51.36
C GLY A 525 -5.14 -10.95 50.79
N GLY A 526 -5.56 -11.88 51.65
CA GLY A 526 -6.77 -12.72 51.55
C GLY A 526 -6.66 -14.01 50.77
N THR A 527 -7.43 -14.98 51.20
CA THR A 527 -7.69 -16.28 50.54
C THR A 527 -8.75 -16.11 49.42
N GLY A 528 -8.39 -15.55 48.26
CA GLY A 528 -9.32 -15.37 47.15
C GLY A 528 -8.62 -15.02 45.84
N ARG A 529 -9.39 -15.03 44.71
CA ARG A 529 -8.87 -14.62 43.39
C ARG A 529 -8.44 -13.15 43.46
N ARG A 530 -7.14 -12.92 43.44
CA ARG A 530 -6.53 -11.59 43.57
C ARG A 530 -6.95 -10.68 42.41
N PRO A 531 -7.37 -9.43 42.67
CA PRO A 531 -7.77 -8.50 41.62
C PRO A 531 -6.57 -8.17 40.73
N THR A 532 -6.81 -8.10 39.43
CA THR A 532 -5.84 -7.64 38.44
C THR A 532 -6.23 -6.22 38.04
N VAL A 533 -5.34 -5.29 38.28
CA VAL A 533 -5.50 -3.88 37.92
C VAL A 533 -4.77 -3.62 36.60
N MET A 534 -5.33 -2.79 35.75
CA MET A 534 -4.68 -2.32 34.54
C MET A 534 -4.17 -0.91 34.76
N LEU A 535 -2.87 -0.74 34.60
CA LEU A 535 -2.22 0.57 34.67
C LEU A 535 -1.97 1.07 33.24
N ALA A 536 -2.37 2.31 33.00
CA ALA A 536 -2.09 3.00 31.75
C ALA A 536 -0.71 3.70 31.82
N PRO A 537 0.00 3.82 30.69
CA PRO A 537 1.20 4.64 30.63
C PRO A 537 0.84 6.14 30.70
N GLU A 538 1.82 6.96 30.98
CA GLU A 538 1.70 8.40 30.77
C GLU A 538 1.58 8.67 29.26
N LEU A 539 0.53 9.39 28.86
CA LEU A 539 0.20 9.62 27.46
C LEU A 539 0.66 11.01 27.00
N THR A 540 1.25 11.07 25.81
CA THR A 540 1.50 12.34 25.12
C THR A 540 0.19 13.01 24.69
N ALA A 541 0.23 14.28 24.29
CA ALA A 541 -0.94 15.00 23.80
C ALA A 541 -1.55 14.33 22.55
N GLU A 542 -0.70 13.84 21.62
CA GLU A 542 -1.14 13.10 20.43
C GLU A 542 -1.81 11.76 20.81
N GLN A 543 -1.23 11.03 21.74
CA GLN A 543 -1.80 9.78 22.23
C GLN A 543 -3.14 9.99 22.95
N ARG A 544 -3.28 11.06 23.74
CA ARG A 544 -4.56 11.44 24.37
C ARG A 544 -5.63 11.75 23.33
N ARG A 545 -5.25 12.47 22.24
CA ARG A 545 -6.14 12.72 21.11
C ARG A 545 -6.58 11.41 20.45
N ALA A 546 -5.63 10.49 20.21
CA ALA A 546 -5.93 9.18 19.64
C ALA A 546 -6.85 8.34 20.53
N VAL A 547 -6.66 8.36 21.86
CA VAL A 547 -7.57 7.68 22.81
C VAL A 547 -9.00 8.15 22.63
N LYS A 548 -9.23 9.47 22.51
CA LYS A 548 -10.57 10.05 22.32
C LYS A 548 -11.14 9.72 20.94
N VAL A 549 -10.34 9.89 19.88
CA VAL A 549 -10.80 9.70 18.47
C VAL A 549 -11.18 8.25 18.20
N PHE A 550 -10.40 7.31 18.70
CA PHE A 550 -10.63 5.88 18.50
C PHE A 550 -11.38 5.22 19.67
N GLU A 551 -11.89 6.00 20.61
CA GLU A 551 -12.66 5.50 21.77
C GLU A 551 -11.94 4.37 22.51
N LEU A 552 -10.61 4.50 22.70
CA LEU A 552 -9.80 3.42 23.30
C LEU A 552 -10.10 3.23 24.79
N ASP A 553 -10.64 4.24 25.45
CA ASP A 553 -11.10 4.21 26.84
C ASP A 553 -12.28 3.25 27.05
N ARG A 554 -13.04 2.89 26.02
CA ARG A 554 -14.10 1.89 26.13
C ARG A 554 -13.58 0.51 26.59
N TRP A 555 -12.34 0.18 26.26
CA TRP A 555 -11.69 -1.04 26.74
C TRP A 555 -10.94 -0.83 28.07
N PHE A 556 -10.47 0.39 28.33
CA PHE A 556 -9.67 0.75 29.49
C PHE A 556 -10.05 2.15 30.02
N PRO A 557 -11.08 2.27 30.87
CA PRO A 557 -11.54 3.56 31.39
C PRO A 557 -10.44 4.34 32.10
N THR A 558 -9.49 3.63 32.70
CA THR A 558 -8.36 4.24 33.40
C THR A 558 -7.37 4.95 32.47
N LEU A 559 -7.43 4.76 31.15
CA LEU A 559 -6.60 5.51 30.20
C LEU A 559 -6.82 7.03 30.28
N LEU A 560 -8.03 7.49 30.59
CA LEU A 560 -8.35 8.90 30.73
C LEU A 560 -8.32 9.38 32.18
N SER A 561 -8.61 8.53 33.18
CA SER A 561 -8.63 8.93 34.62
C SER A 561 -7.24 9.19 35.21
N CYS A 562 -6.18 8.63 34.66
CA CYS A 562 -4.80 8.99 35.01
C CYS A 562 -4.42 10.44 34.65
N MET A 563 -5.30 11.18 33.94
CA MET A 563 -5.07 12.58 33.55
C MET A 563 -5.30 13.59 34.66
N THR A 564 -5.93 13.20 35.76
CA THR A 564 -6.27 14.10 36.88
C THR A 564 -5.34 13.98 38.11
N ALA A 565 -4.48 12.97 38.13
CA ALA A 565 -3.45 12.89 39.17
C ALA A 565 -2.36 13.95 38.90
N ARG A 566 -2.33 15.03 39.69
CA ARG A 566 -1.20 15.96 39.73
C ARG A 566 0.08 15.16 40.02
N PRO A 567 1.23 15.51 39.40
CA PRO A 567 2.50 14.92 39.78
C PRO A 567 2.70 15.20 41.27
N LEU A 568 2.97 14.16 42.04
CA LEU A 568 3.50 14.30 43.38
C LEU A 568 4.81 15.08 43.24
N GLN A 569 4.82 16.31 43.75
CA GLN A 569 6.05 17.08 43.88
C GLN A 569 7.00 16.26 44.78
N SER A 570 8.15 15.91 44.20
CA SER A 570 9.28 15.31 44.90
C SER A 570 9.85 16.24 45.96
#